data_7150f1a9cf11e8963c37d4f5c4034354
#
_entry.id   7150f1a9cf11e8963c37d4f5c4034354
#
_cell.length_a   1.000
_cell.length_b   1.000
_cell.length_c   1.000
_cell.angle_alpha   90.00
_cell.angle_beta   90.00
_cell.angle_gamma   90.00
#
_symmetry.space_group_name_H-M   'P 1'
#
loop_
_entity.id
_entity.type
_entity.pdbx_description
1 polymer ?
#
loop_
_entity_poly.entity_id
_entity_poly.type
_entity_poly.pdbx_seq_one_letter_code
_entity_poly.pdbx_strand_id
1 'polypeptide(L)' 'MINLVSTKHTELGKLSVFLIDSEDDLSSLPTTSASTEDFEKCSMGSIASIASEGISYILNSSDEWIEQKRFVTYNLF' A
#
# COMPACT_ATOMS: atom_id res chain seq x y z
N MET A 1 13.59 1.82 2.67
CA MET A 1 13.00 3.10 3.08
C MET A 1 11.57 3.24 2.58
N ILE A 2 10.71 3.81 3.40
CA ILE A 2 9.30 3.96 3.06
C ILE A 2 8.96 5.44 3.00
N ASN A 3 8.32 5.85 1.89
CA ASN A 3 7.86 7.23 1.75
C ASN A 3 6.35 7.22 1.58
N LEU A 4 5.66 7.99 2.41
CA LEU A 4 4.22 8.17 2.26
C LEU A 4 4.01 9.27 1.24
N VAL A 5 3.43 8.92 0.10
CA VAL A 5 3.25 9.85 -1.00
C VAL A 5 1.98 10.67 -0.85
N SER A 6 0.89 10.01 -0.45
CA SER A 6 -0.36 10.72 -0.27
C SER A 6 -1.27 9.96 0.66
N THR A 7 -2.22 10.67 1.25
CA THR A 7 -3.23 10.09 2.12
C THR A 7 -4.55 10.76 1.80
N LYS A 8 -5.60 9.97 1.68
CA LYS A 8 -6.91 10.49 1.41
C LYS A 8 -7.89 9.90 2.42
N HIS A 9 -8.66 10.75 3.06
CA HIS A 9 -9.66 10.28 4.02
C HIS A 9 -10.89 9.81 3.27
N THR A 10 -11.33 8.60 3.58
CA THR A 10 -12.51 8.01 2.95
C THR A 10 -13.39 7.44 4.05
N GLU A 11 -14.53 6.90 3.66
CA GLU A 11 -15.42 6.24 4.61
C GLU A 11 -14.79 5.02 5.24
N LEU A 12 -13.83 4.40 4.55
CA LEU A 12 -13.14 3.23 5.06
C LEU A 12 -11.94 3.59 5.94
N GLY A 13 -11.56 4.85 5.95
CA GLY A 13 -10.40 5.29 6.71
C GLY A 13 -9.42 6.03 5.82
N LYS A 14 -8.14 5.96 6.16
CA LYS A 14 -7.11 6.67 5.41
C LYS A 14 -6.56 5.80 4.31
N LEU A 15 -6.85 6.16 3.08
CA LEU A 15 -6.31 5.47 1.92
C LEU A 15 -4.94 6.08 1.64
N SER A 16 -3.91 5.29 1.74
CA SER A 16 -2.53 5.78 1.68
C SER A 16 -1.78 5.18 0.50
N VAL A 17 -0.87 5.96 -0.06
CA VAL A 17 0.00 5.50 -1.13
C VAL A 17 1.43 5.64 -0.66
N PHE A 18 2.18 4.54 -0.72
CA PHE A 18 3.57 4.51 -0.27
C PHE A 18 4.50 4.17 -1.44
N LEU A 19 5.71 4.72 -1.39
CA LEU A 19 6.79 4.24 -2.23
C LEU A 19 7.77 3.55 -1.32
N ILE A 20 8.19 2.35 -1.68
CA ILE A 20 9.13 1.58 -0.89
C ILE A 20 10.31 1.16 -1.77
N ASP A 21 11.42 0.84 -1.14
CA ASP A 21 12.64 0.50 -1.86
C ASP A 21 12.69 -0.98 -2.23
N SER A 22 12.13 -1.84 -1.39
CA SER A 22 12.18 -3.26 -1.63
C SER A 22 11.02 -3.96 -0.95
N GLU A 23 10.84 -5.22 -1.29
CA GLU A 23 9.79 -6.03 -0.73
C GLU A 23 9.95 -6.20 0.79
N ASP A 24 11.17 -6.07 1.30
CA ASP A 24 11.41 -6.17 2.74
C ASP A 24 10.70 -5.06 3.52
N ASP A 25 10.42 -3.93 2.89
CA ASP A 25 9.73 -2.84 3.56
C ASP A 25 8.26 -3.14 3.82
N LEU A 26 7.70 -4.15 3.17
CA LEU A 26 6.29 -4.48 3.36
C LEU A 26 5.96 -4.81 4.81
N SER A 27 6.90 -5.44 5.51
CA SER A 27 6.65 -5.83 6.90
C SER A 27 6.64 -4.63 7.85
N SER A 28 7.09 -3.48 7.36
CA SER A 28 7.12 -2.25 8.16
C SER A 28 5.99 -1.30 7.82
N LEU A 29 5.08 -1.71 6.94
CA LEU A 29 3.95 -0.88 6.57
C LEU A 29 2.79 -1.07 7.54
N PRO A 30 1.97 -0.03 7.73
CA PRO A 30 0.78 -0.17 8.57
C PRO A 30 -0.29 -1.01 7.87
N THR A 31 -1.29 -1.44 8.63
CA THR A 31 -2.42 -2.19 8.08
C THR A 31 -3.70 -1.57 8.60
N THR A 32 -4.84 -2.22 8.38
CA THR A 32 -6.11 -1.67 8.84
C THR A 32 -6.25 -1.78 10.35
N SER A 33 -5.55 -2.73 10.97
CA SER A 33 -5.66 -2.95 12.41
C SER A 33 -4.43 -2.52 13.18
N ALA A 34 -3.33 -2.20 12.50
CA ALA A 34 -2.07 -1.90 13.19
C ALA A 34 -1.37 -0.71 12.56
N SER A 35 -0.95 0.22 13.43
CA SER A 35 -0.10 1.31 12.99
C SER A 35 1.35 0.91 13.23
N THR A 36 2.27 1.66 12.64
CA THR A 36 3.69 1.48 12.90
C THR A 36 4.21 2.71 13.61
N GLU A 37 5.48 2.68 13.95
CA GLU A 37 6.11 3.78 14.63
C GLU A 37 6.02 5.08 13.83
N ASP A 38 6.13 4.96 12.52
CA ASP A 38 6.17 6.14 11.65
C ASP A 38 4.86 6.43 10.92
N PHE A 39 3.95 5.48 10.85
CA PHE A 39 2.75 5.63 10.04
C PHE A 39 1.52 5.16 10.78
N GLU A 40 0.42 5.87 10.56
CA GLU A 40 -0.86 5.50 11.15
C GLU A 40 -1.52 4.38 10.34
N LYS A 41 -2.51 3.74 10.94
CA LYS A 41 -3.28 2.72 10.23
C LYS A 41 -3.81 3.27 8.92
N CYS A 42 -3.91 2.40 7.93
CA CYS A 42 -4.47 2.78 6.63
C CYS A 42 -5.57 1.79 6.26
N SER A 43 -6.42 2.20 5.33
CA SER A 43 -7.57 1.38 4.95
C SER A 43 -7.16 0.35 3.90
N MET A 44 -8.01 -0.67 3.73
CA MET A 44 -7.80 -1.58 2.62
C MET A 44 -7.89 -0.78 1.32
N GLY A 45 -7.19 -1.22 0.32
CA GLY A 45 -7.07 -0.49 -0.93
C GLY A 45 -5.85 0.41 -0.97
N SER A 46 -5.15 0.60 0.16
CA SER A 46 -3.90 1.36 0.17
C SER A 46 -2.87 0.64 -0.69
N ILE A 47 -1.96 1.39 -1.25
CA ILE A 47 -1.01 0.86 -2.24
C ILE A 47 0.42 1.16 -1.81
N ALA A 48 1.29 0.19 -2.03
CA ALA A 48 2.73 0.35 -1.84
C ALA A 48 3.42 -0.09 -3.12
N SER A 49 4.28 0.76 -3.66
CA SER A 49 4.94 0.48 -4.94
C SER A 49 6.45 0.47 -4.77
N ILE A 50 7.10 -0.48 -5.45
CA ILE A 50 8.54 -0.52 -5.58
C ILE A 50 8.84 0.09 -6.94
N ALA A 51 9.17 1.37 -6.95
CA ALA A 51 9.31 2.09 -8.21
C ALA A 51 10.40 1.51 -9.10
N SER A 52 11.50 1.08 -8.51
CA SER A 52 12.62 0.59 -9.30
C SER A 52 12.31 -0.74 -9.98
N GLU A 53 11.32 -1.48 -9.49
CA GLU A 53 10.97 -2.79 -10.06
C GLU A 53 9.63 -2.79 -10.77
N GLY A 54 8.89 -1.71 -10.66
CA GLY A 54 7.58 -1.62 -11.29
C GLY A 54 6.55 -2.55 -10.69
N ILE A 55 6.69 -2.88 -9.42
CA ILE A 55 5.79 -3.80 -8.73
C ILE A 55 4.98 -3.02 -7.71
N SER A 56 3.69 -3.31 -7.64
CA SER A 56 2.81 -2.68 -6.66
C SER A 56 2.13 -3.73 -5.80
N TYR A 57 1.85 -3.35 -4.57
CA TYR A 57 1.13 -4.18 -3.61
C TYR A 57 -0.10 -3.42 -3.14
N ILE A 58 -1.16 -4.15 -2.84
CA ILE A 58 -2.38 -3.53 -2.34
C ILE A 58 -2.76 -4.19 -1.02
N LEU A 59 -3.24 -3.40 -0.08
CA LEU A 59 -3.66 -3.91 1.22
C LEU A 59 -5.08 -4.44 1.10
N ASN A 60 -5.28 -5.71 1.44
CA ASN A 60 -6.59 -6.32 1.31
C ASN A 60 -7.35 -6.30 2.64
N SER A 61 -8.56 -6.83 2.65
CA SER A 61 -9.41 -6.80 3.83
C SER A 61 -8.93 -7.75 4.92
N SER A 62 -7.98 -8.61 4.63
CA SER A 62 -7.38 -9.51 5.62
C SER A 62 -6.09 -8.97 6.20
N ASP A 63 -5.83 -7.67 6.00
CA ASP A 63 -4.64 -6.99 6.52
C ASP A 63 -3.33 -7.51 5.91
N GLU A 64 -3.40 -7.96 4.68
CA GLU A 64 -2.22 -8.44 3.99
C GLU A 64 -1.92 -7.57 2.78
N TRP A 65 -0.63 -7.28 2.58
CA TRP A 65 -0.17 -6.58 1.39
C TRP A 65 0.12 -7.63 0.33
N ILE A 66 -0.70 -7.66 -0.71
CA ILE A 66 -0.55 -8.65 -1.76
C ILE A 66 -0.12 -7.98 -3.06
N GLU A 67 0.66 -8.67 -3.85
CA GLU A 67 1.16 -8.15 -5.10
C GLU A 67 0.02 -8.03 -6.11
N GLN A 68 -0.04 -6.86 -6.78
CA GLN A 68 -0.98 -6.66 -7.86
C GLN A 68 -0.38 -7.20 -9.13
N LYS A 69 -0.85 -8.33 -9.56
CA LYS A 69 -0.28 -8.92 -10.73
C LYS A 69 -0.86 -8.47 -12.03
N ARG A 70 -2.01 -7.92 -12.07
CA ARG A 70 -2.55 -7.50 -13.28
C ARG A 70 -3.12 -6.32 -13.25
N PHE A 71 -2.94 -5.75 -13.86
CA PHE A 71 -3.34 -4.65 -13.70
C PHE A 71 -3.80 -4.09 -14.71
N VAL A 72 -3.90 -4.28 -15.05
CA VAL A 72 -4.34 -4.12 -15.78
C VAL A 72 -4.76 -3.95 -16.66
N THR A 73 -4.62 -4.32 -16.75
CA THR A 73 -4.88 -4.37 -17.60
C THR A 73 -5.92 -3.87 -17.98
N TYR A 74 -6.18 -3.55 -17.85
CA TYR A 74 -7.06 -3.14 -18.18
C TYR A 74 -7.15 -2.15 -18.68
N ASN A 75 -6.73 -1.93 -18.88
CA ASN A 75 -6.88 -1.28 -19.33
C ASN A 75 -7.35 -0.72 -19.88
N LEU A 76 -7.46 -0.62 -19.81
CA LEU A 76 -7.89 -0.36 -20.22
C LEU A 76 -8.41 0.24 -20.62
N PHE A 77 -8.53 0.44 -20.61
CA PHE A 77 -8.87 0.81 -20.97
C PHE A 77 -9.00 1.19 -21.50
#